data_d096b7440ff0a25a5af2c6e016b42a0b
#
_entry.id   d096b7440ff0a25a5af2c6e016b42a0b
#
_cell.length_a   1.000
_cell.length_b   1.000
_cell.length_c   1.000
_cell.angle_alpha   90.00
_cell.angle_beta   90.00
_cell.angle_gamma   90.00
#
_symmetry.space_group_name_H-M   'P 1'
#
loop_
_entity.id
_entity.type
_entity.pdbx_description
1 polymer ?
#
loop_
_entity_poly.entity_id
_entity_poly.type
_entity_poly.pdbx_seq_one_letter_code
_entity_poly.pdbx_strand_id
1 'polypeptide(L)'
;MTEQAKVPAIRFAGFTDPWEQRQLGELVTTTIGGGTPSTSNPAYWDGEIPWIQSSNVLEDTLFDVDIPKAITQKGLEESAAQIVPENSIAVVTHVGVGKLIYLPFQYSTSQDFISLCGLKGDARYTCYALWKRLQEDLHIVQGSAIKGITKEDLLEKNLPMPSVEEQAQIGVLFSQLDNLITLHQ
;
A
#
# COMPACT_ATOMS: atom_id res chain seq x y z
N MET A 1 -12.76 20.69 18.73
CA MET A 1 -11.83 21.57 18.00
C MET A 1 -11.81 21.09 16.57
N THR A 2 -12.37 21.84 15.63
CA THR A 2 -12.35 21.51 14.19
C THR A 2 -10.91 21.56 13.71
N GLU A 3 -10.38 20.42 13.32
CA GLU A 3 -9.06 20.31 12.72
C GLU A 3 -9.04 21.16 11.43
N GLN A 4 -8.22 22.18 11.43
CA GLN A 4 -8.16 23.16 10.35
C GLN A 4 -7.67 22.43 9.10
N ALA A 5 -8.50 22.38 8.05
CA ALA A 5 -8.17 21.78 6.76
C ALA A 5 -6.83 22.35 6.28
N LYS A 6 -5.80 21.52 6.22
CA LYS A 6 -4.47 21.93 5.77
C LYS A 6 -4.49 22.15 4.28
N VAL A 7 -4.46 23.38 3.86
CA VAL A 7 -4.22 23.76 2.47
C VAL A 7 -2.71 23.61 2.21
N PRO A 8 -2.26 22.79 1.25
CA PRO A 8 -0.84 22.68 0.94
C PRO A 8 -0.29 24.01 0.40
N ALA A 9 1.00 24.28 0.67
CA ALA A 9 1.65 25.52 0.22
C ALA A 9 1.81 25.58 -1.32
N ILE A 10 1.81 24.45 -2.00
CA ILE A 10 1.93 24.32 -3.46
C ILE A 10 0.77 23.49 -3.96
N ARG A 11 0.04 24.01 -4.96
CA ARG A 11 -1.08 23.31 -5.62
C ARG A 11 -1.07 23.58 -7.11
N PHE A 12 -1.73 22.73 -7.87
CA PHE A 12 -2.04 23.02 -9.27
C PHE A 12 -2.99 24.21 -9.37
N ALA A 13 -2.85 25.01 -10.42
CA ALA A 13 -3.74 26.14 -10.66
C ALA A 13 -5.19 25.64 -10.88
N GLY A 14 -6.15 26.36 -10.30
CA GLY A 14 -7.58 26.07 -10.41
C GLY A 14 -8.18 25.27 -9.26
N PHE A 15 -7.38 24.69 -8.37
CA PHE A 15 -7.88 24.02 -7.17
C PHE A 15 -7.79 24.94 -5.95
N THR A 16 -8.93 25.23 -5.34
CA THR A 16 -9.05 26.16 -4.20
C THR A 16 -9.67 25.49 -2.97
N ASP A 17 -10.44 24.41 -3.16
CA ASP A 17 -11.15 23.74 -2.09
C ASP A 17 -10.17 23.15 -1.05
N PRO A 18 -10.49 23.24 0.24
CA PRO A 18 -9.63 22.66 1.27
C PRO A 18 -9.59 21.14 1.14
N TRP A 19 -8.43 20.55 1.47
CA TRP A 19 -8.29 19.09 1.52
C TRP A 19 -9.01 18.53 2.74
N GLU A 20 -9.82 17.52 2.54
CA GLU A 20 -10.50 16.81 3.63
C GLU A 20 -9.56 15.84 4.32
N GLN A 21 -9.67 15.71 5.64
CA GLN A 21 -9.03 14.63 6.38
C GLN A 21 -9.98 13.42 6.40
N ARG A 22 -9.58 12.31 5.79
CA ARG A 22 -10.39 11.10 5.70
C ARG A 22 -9.63 9.91 6.29
N GLN A 23 -10.32 9.11 7.09
CA GLN A 23 -9.74 7.87 7.58
C GLN A 23 -9.52 6.87 6.43
N LEU A 24 -8.40 6.16 6.45
CA LEU A 24 -8.09 5.16 5.42
C LEU A 24 -9.19 4.11 5.26
N GLY A 25 -9.83 3.72 6.38
CA GLY A 25 -10.97 2.80 6.36
C GLY A 25 -12.17 3.27 5.54
N GLU A 26 -12.36 4.59 5.39
CA GLU A 26 -13.41 5.15 4.53
C GLU A 26 -13.04 5.12 3.05
N LEU A 27 -11.73 5.07 2.74
CA LEU A 27 -11.18 5.13 1.38
C LEU A 27 -11.04 3.77 0.71
N VAL A 28 -11.33 2.67 1.42
CA VAL A 28 -11.26 1.31 0.91
C VAL A 28 -12.57 0.58 1.10
N THR A 29 -12.83 -0.42 0.28
CA THR A 29 -14.04 -1.24 0.40
C THR A 29 -13.84 -2.40 1.36
N THR A 30 -12.66 -3.03 1.31
CA THR A 30 -12.31 -4.19 2.15
C THR A 30 -10.82 -4.31 2.33
N THR A 31 -10.41 -5.16 3.26
CA THR A 31 -9.01 -5.53 3.47
C THR A 31 -8.86 -7.05 3.44
N ILE A 32 -7.74 -7.51 2.90
CA ILE A 32 -7.40 -8.93 2.82
C ILE A 32 -6.05 -9.13 3.50
N GLY A 33 -5.99 -10.08 4.43
CA GLY A 33 -4.74 -10.53 5.04
C GLY A 33 -4.01 -11.52 4.14
N GLY A 34 -2.75 -11.76 4.43
CA GLY A 34 -1.94 -12.75 3.72
C GLY A 34 -1.77 -14.06 4.50
N GLY A 35 -1.18 -15.03 3.82
CA GLY A 35 -0.81 -16.32 4.39
C GLY A 35 0.32 -16.97 3.59
N THR A 36 1.05 -17.87 4.25
CA THR A 36 2.17 -18.60 3.64
C THR A 36 1.82 -20.07 3.54
N PRO A 37 1.72 -20.64 2.32
CA PRO A 37 1.62 -22.09 2.15
C PRO A 37 2.83 -22.80 2.74
N SER A 38 2.66 -24.05 3.17
CA SER A 38 3.77 -24.82 3.70
C SER A 38 4.95 -24.87 2.74
N THR A 39 6.09 -24.35 3.16
CA THR A 39 7.32 -24.32 2.35
C THR A 39 7.94 -25.70 2.15
N SER A 40 7.56 -26.68 2.98
CA SER A 40 8.01 -28.06 2.83
C SER A 40 7.23 -28.86 1.80
N ASN A 41 6.12 -28.33 1.27
CA ASN A 41 5.33 -29.00 0.23
C ASN A 41 5.56 -28.36 -1.14
N PRO A 42 6.37 -28.95 -2.01
CA PRO A 42 6.66 -28.37 -3.32
C PRO A 42 5.43 -28.27 -4.23
N ALA A 43 4.37 -29.04 -3.99
CA ALA A 43 3.14 -28.96 -4.77
C ALA A 43 2.35 -27.65 -4.60
N TYR A 44 2.72 -26.83 -3.61
CA TYR A 44 2.08 -25.54 -3.34
C TYR A 44 2.76 -24.37 -4.04
N TRP A 45 3.96 -24.58 -4.61
CA TRP A 45 4.84 -23.55 -5.16
C TRP A 45 5.01 -23.70 -6.67
N ASP A 46 5.64 -22.70 -7.29
CA ASP A 46 5.93 -22.64 -8.73
C ASP A 46 4.68 -22.73 -9.63
N GLY A 47 3.56 -22.13 -9.15
CA GLY A 47 2.32 -22.00 -9.89
C GLY A 47 2.21 -20.68 -10.65
N GLU A 48 0.96 -20.22 -10.86
CA GLU A 48 0.67 -19.01 -11.66
C GLU A 48 0.24 -17.81 -10.80
N ILE A 49 0.00 -18.01 -9.49
CA ILE A 49 -0.46 -16.94 -8.60
C ILE A 49 0.77 -16.26 -7.99
N PRO A 50 1.08 -15.00 -8.35
CA PRO A 50 2.19 -14.26 -7.75
C PRO A 50 2.05 -14.22 -6.23
N TRP A 51 3.12 -14.56 -5.50
CA TRP A 51 3.12 -14.55 -4.05
C TRP A 51 4.24 -13.65 -3.51
N ILE A 52 3.87 -12.65 -2.72
CA ILE A 52 4.73 -11.56 -2.27
C ILE A 52 5.03 -11.71 -0.79
N GLN A 53 6.29 -11.57 -0.44
CA GLN A 53 6.77 -11.48 0.95
C GLN A 53 7.38 -10.10 1.21
N SER A 54 7.47 -9.71 2.48
CA SER A 54 7.90 -8.35 2.87
C SER A 54 9.28 -7.95 2.34
N SER A 55 10.18 -8.93 2.09
CA SER A 55 11.49 -8.69 1.49
C SER A 55 11.45 -8.32 0.00
N ASN A 56 10.34 -8.57 -0.70
CA ASN A 56 10.18 -8.15 -2.10
C ASN A 56 9.86 -6.65 -2.21
N VAL A 57 9.27 -6.06 -1.16
CA VAL A 57 8.89 -4.65 -1.16
C VAL A 57 10.05 -3.80 -0.69
N LEU A 58 10.50 -2.88 -1.53
CA LEU A 58 11.55 -1.92 -1.22
C LEU A 58 10.97 -0.70 -0.49
N GLU A 59 11.83 0.10 0.16
CA GLU A 59 11.37 1.22 0.99
C GLU A 59 10.82 2.38 0.15
N ASP A 60 11.46 2.65 -0.98
CA ASP A 60 11.18 3.82 -1.81
C ASP A 60 10.57 3.48 -3.18
N THR A 61 10.10 2.24 -3.37
CA THR A 61 9.51 1.79 -4.64
C THR A 61 8.05 1.41 -4.43
N LEU A 62 7.13 2.23 -4.93
CA LEU A 62 5.70 2.10 -4.67
C LEU A 62 4.92 1.39 -5.79
N PHE A 63 5.51 1.23 -6.98
CA PHE A 63 4.80 0.77 -8.19
C PHE A 63 5.56 -0.31 -8.97
N ASP A 64 6.72 -0.72 -8.50
CA ASP A 64 7.52 -1.77 -9.13
C ASP A 64 8.00 -2.76 -8.08
N VAL A 65 7.91 -4.06 -8.38
CA VAL A 65 8.27 -5.13 -7.47
C VAL A 65 8.73 -6.37 -8.23
N ASP A 66 9.83 -6.94 -7.79
CA ASP A 66 10.27 -8.26 -8.25
C ASP A 66 9.58 -9.36 -7.43
N ILE A 67 8.86 -10.25 -8.11
CA ILE A 67 8.09 -11.33 -7.49
C ILE A 67 8.64 -12.68 -7.97
N PRO A 68 9.70 -13.20 -7.33
CA PRO A 68 10.35 -14.43 -7.77
C PRO A 68 9.57 -15.70 -7.39
N LYS A 69 8.49 -15.60 -6.61
CA LYS A 69 7.72 -16.74 -6.13
C LYS A 69 6.28 -16.67 -6.60
N ALA A 70 5.73 -17.84 -6.91
CA ALA A 70 4.31 -18.01 -7.18
C ALA A 70 3.78 -19.25 -6.44
N ILE A 71 2.50 -19.25 -6.12
CA ILE A 71 1.83 -20.40 -5.52
C ILE A 71 0.88 -21.04 -6.52
N THR A 72 0.64 -22.33 -6.33
CA THR A 72 -0.35 -23.07 -7.12
C THR A 72 -1.76 -22.83 -6.58
N GLN A 73 -2.77 -23.17 -7.38
CA GLN A 73 -4.15 -23.19 -6.93
C GLN A 73 -4.33 -24.12 -5.69
N LYS A 74 -3.63 -25.23 -5.67
CA LYS A 74 -3.61 -26.14 -4.53
C LYS A 74 -2.99 -25.50 -3.28
N GLY A 75 -1.88 -24.76 -3.44
CA GLY A 75 -1.26 -24.00 -2.35
C GLY A 75 -2.18 -22.94 -1.77
N LEU A 76 -2.98 -22.29 -2.62
CA LEU A 76 -4.01 -21.35 -2.19
C LEU A 76 -5.13 -22.04 -1.39
N GLU A 77 -5.68 -23.12 -1.88
CA GLU A 77 -6.84 -23.80 -1.28
C GLU A 77 -6.52 -24.54 0.02
N GLU A 78 -5.30 -25.06 0.14
CA GLU A 78 -4.87 -25.87 1.29
C GLU A 78 -4.04 -25.08 2.32
N SER A 79 -4.06 -23.73 2.26
CA SER A 79 -3.32 -22.88 3.19
C SER A 79 -4.13 -21.66 3.64
N ALA A 80 -3.50 -20.78 4.42
CA ALA A 80 -4.08 -19.50 4.82
C ALA A 80 -3.88 -18.39 3.76
N ALA A 81 -3.26 -18.69 2.63
CA ALA A 81 -3.10 -17.72 1.54
C ALA A 81 -4.45 -17.31 0.96
N GLN A 82 -4.57 -16.06 0.58
CA GLN A 82 -5.79 -15.49 0.00
C GLN A 82 -5.46 -14.77 -1.29
N ILE A 83 -6.40 -14.78 -2.24
CA ILE A 83 -6.30 -13.96 -3.46
C ILE A 83 -6.65 -12.52 -3.10
N VAL A 84 -5.75 -11.63 -3.47
CA VAL A 84 -5.97 -10.18 -3.44
C VAL A 84 -6.30 -9.73 -4.85
N PRO A 85 -7.41 -8.98 -5.05
CA PRO A 85 -7.78 -8.48 -6.36
C PRO A 85 -6.76 -7.44 -6.88
N GLU A 86 -6.75 -7.29 -8.19
CA GLU A 86 -6.01 -6.23 -8.86
C GLU A 86 -6.38 -4.81 -8.34
N ASN A 87 -5.53 -3.84 -8.64
CA ASN A 87 -5.73 -2.44 -8.26
C ASN A 87 -5.86 -2.22 -6.74
N SER A 88 -4.99 -2.89 -5.99
CA SER A 88 -4.94 -2.83 -4.52
C SER A 88 -3.56 -2.40 -4.01
N ILE A 89 -3.49 -1.98 -2.76
CA ILE A 89 -2.25 -1.59 -2.09
C ILE A 89 -1.94 -2.63 -1.01
N ALA A 90 -0.81 -3.32 -1.14
CA ALA A 90 -0.31 -4.23 -0.11
C ALA A 90 0.59 -3.45 0.88
N VAL A 91 0.24 -3.44 2.15
CA VAL A 91 0.96 -2.74 3.22
C VAL A 91 1.64 -3.76 4.12
N VAL A 92 2.95 -3.61 4.33
CA VAL A 92 3.72 -4.44 5.27
C VAL A 92 3.45 -3.96 6.69
N THR A 93 2.90 -4.85 7.51
CA THR A 93 2.45 -4.53 8.88
C THR A 93 3.28 -5.17 9.98
N HIS A 94 4.17 -6.10 9.66
CA HIS A 94 5.02 -6.79 10.63
C HIS A 94 6.52 -6.62 10.29
N VAL A 95 7.11 -7.51 9.55
CA VAL A 95 8.57 -7.45 9.26
C VAL A 95 8.84 -6.47 8.12
N GLY A 96 9.45 -5.32 8.42
CA GLY A 96 9.65 -4.22 7.48
C GLY A 96 8.46 -3.25 7.43
N VAL A 97 7.90 -2.98 8.60
CA VAL A 97 6.72 -2.10 8.79
C VAL A 97 6.87 -0.77 8.05
N GLY A 98 5.78 -0.33 7.43
CA GLY A 98 5.68 0.96 6.74
C GLY A 98 6.04 0.93 5.27
N LYS A 99 6.52 -0.20 4.74
CA LYS A 99 6.63 -0.42 3.30
C LYS A 99 5.26 -0.71 2.71
N LEU A 100 5.04 -0.31 1.48
CA LEU A 100 3.83 -0.63 0.75
C LEU A 100 4.09 -0.68 -0.75
N ILE A 101 3.18 -1.33 -1.48
CA ILE A 101 3.25 -1.46 -2.93
C ILE A 101 1.85 -1.47 -3.53
N TYR A 102 1.64 -0.72 -4.62
CA TYR A 102 0.45 -0.82 -5.45
C TYR A 102 0.62 -1.88 -6.53
N LEU A 103 -0.39 -2.73 -6.69
CA LEU A 103 -0.36 -3.84 -7.63
C LEU A 103 -1.58 -3.80 -8.55
N PRO A 104 -1.36 -3.64 -9.87
CA PRO A 104 -2.44 -3.58 -10.86
C PRO A 104 -2.93 -4.96 -11.34
N PHE A 105 -2.47 -6.04 -10.73
CA PHE A 105 -2.82 -7.43 -11.06
C PHE A 105 -3.18 -8.21 -9.80
N GLN A 106 -3.78 -9.37 -9.97
CA GLN A 106 -4.12 -10.32 -8.89
C GLN A 106 -2.85 -10.96 -8.29
N TYR A 107 -2.82 -11.11 -6.97
CA TYR A 107 -1.69 -11.68 -6.23
C TYR A 107 -2.11 -12.32 -4.92
N SER A 108 -1.16 -12.89 -4.21
CA SER A 108 -1.26 -13.32 -2.81
C SER A 108 -0.05 -12.82 -2.02
N THR A 109 -0.15 -12.75 -0.69
CA THR A 109 0.93 -12.24 0.17
C THR A 109 1.21 -13.17 1.33
N SER A 110 2.40 -13.01 1.96
CA SER A 110 2.67 -13.58 3.28
C SER A 110 1.78 -12.95 4.37
N GLN A 111 1.79 -13.54 5.56
CA GLN A 111 1.04 -13.05 6.72
C GLN A 111 1.49 -11.67 7.23
N ASP A 112 2.58 -11.12 6.69
CA ASP A 112 3.11 -9.82 7.09
C ASP A 112 2.36 -8.64 6.48
N PHE A 113 1.35 -8.89 5.66
CA PHE A 113 0.64 -7.86 4.90
C PHE A 113 -0.82 -7.72 5.29
N ILE A 114 -1.30 -6.49 5.10
CA ILE A 114 -2.71 -6.16 4.94
C ILE A 114 -2.86 -5.47 3.58
N SER A 115 -3.68 -6.06 2.71
CA SER A 115 -3.98 -5.52 1.39
C SER A 115 -5.27 -4.70 1.43
N LEU A 116 -5.20 -3.47 0.92
CA LEU A 116 -6.28 -2.49 0.86
C LEU A 116 -6.95 -2.58 -0.52
N CYS A 117 -8.20 -2.99 -0.57
CA CYS A 117 -8.91 -3.31 -1.80
C CYS A 117 -10.11 -2.39 -2.03
N GLY A 118 -10.43 -2.14 -3.32
CA GLY A 118 -11.53 -1.29 -3.70
C GLY A 118 -11.32 0.17 -3.29
N LEU A 119 -10.18 0.74 -3.70
CA LEU A 119 -9.80 2.12 -3.41
C LEU A 119 -10.81 3.10 -3.97
N LYS A 120 -11.20 4.09 -3.16
CA LYS A 120 -12.09 5.19 -3.53
C LYS A 120 -11.25 6.43 -3.81
N GLY A 121 -11.13 6.80 -5.08
CA GLY A 121 -10.28 7.90 -5.54
C GLY A 121 -9.11 7.42 -6.39
N ASP A 122 -8.12 8.28 -6.59
CA ASP A 122 -6.94 7.93 -7.37
C ASP A 122 -5.99 7.02 -6.57
N ALA A 123 -5.68 5.86 -7.13
CA ALA A 123 -4.86 4.84 -6.46
C ALA A 123 -3.41 5.29 -6.26
N ARG A 124 -2.83 6.04 -7.23
CA ARG A 124 -1.46 6.54 -7.12
C ARG A 124 -1.35 7.58 -6.03
N TYR A 125 -2.28 8.55 -6.04
CA TYR A 125 -2.34 9.54 -4.97
C TYR A 125 -2.47 8.89 -3.60
N THR A 126 -3.42 7.96 -3.45
CA THR A 126 -3.64 7.24 -2.18
C THR A 126 -2.39 6.48 -1.73
N CYS A 127 -1.66 5.87 -2.67
CA CYS A 127 -0.40 5.18 -2.39
C CYS A 127 0.66 6.15 -1.83
N TYR A 128 0.91 7.29 -2.48
CA TYR A 128 1.85 8.31 -2.01
C TYR A 128 1.44 8.93 -0.68
N ALA A 129 0.16 9.27 -0.51
CA ALA A 129 -0.35 9.86 0.71
C ALA A 129 -0.21 8.90 1.92
N LEU A 130 -0.52 7.63 1.71
CA LEU A 130 -0.36 6.58 2.72
C LEU A 130 1.11 6.32 3.04
N TRP A 131 1.97 6.19 2.03
CA TRP A 131 3.40 6.01 2.23
C TRP A 131 3.98 7.15 3.09
N LYS A 132 3.71 8.39 2.70
CA LYS A 132 4.15 9.57 3.46
C LYS A 132 3.66 9.50 4.92
N ARG A 133 2.40 9.19 5.14
CA ARG A 133 1.83 9.07 6.49
C ARG A 133 2.52 7.99 7.31
N LEU A 134 2.80 6.83 6.72
CA LEU A 134 3.51 5.75 7.40
C LEU A 134 4.95 6.14 7.74
N GLN A 135 5.67 6.85 6.86
CA GLN A 135 7.02 7.34 7.16
C GLN A 135 7.01 8.38 8.30
N GLU A 136 6.04 9.30 8.33
CA GLU A 136 5.88 10.25 9.43
C GLU A 136 5.68 9.54 10.78
N ASP A 137 4.84 8.51 10.82
CA ASP A 137 4.59 7.71 12.03
C ASP A 137 5.87 6.96 12.48
N LEU A 138 6.63 6.39 11.53
CA LEU A 138 7.90 5.70 11.81
C LEU A 138 8.95 6.66 12.41
N HIS A 139 9.04 7.89 11.90
CA HIS A 139 9.97 8.89 12.42
C HIS A 139 9.63 9.34 13.87
N ILE A 140 8.35 9.40 14.22
CA ILE A 140 7.90 9.78 15.57
C ILE A 140 8.30 8.71 16.61
N VAL A 141 8.33 7.45 16.21
CA VAL A 141 8.60 6.29 17.10
C VAL A 141 10.10 5.97 17.21
N GLN A 142 11.01 6.78 16.63
CA GLN A 142 12.45 6.58 16.73
C GLN A 142 12.88 6.50 18.21
N GLY A 143 13.18 5.27 18.66
CA GLY A 143 13.53 4.95 20.04
C GLY A 143 12.79 3.77 20.66
N SER A 144 11.69 3.32 20.06
CA SER A 144 10.96 2.12 20.46
C SER A 144 10.91 1.12 19.30
N ALA A 145 11.10 -0.16 19.57
CA ALA A 145 10.94 -1.20 18.55
C ALA A 145 9.49 -1.18 18.04
N ILE A 146 9.29 -0.88 16.76
CA ILE A 146 7.97 -0.92 16.14
C ILE A 146 7.54 -2.39 16.08
N LYS A 147 6.55 -2.74 16.91
CA LYS A 147 6.08 -4.13 17.06
C LYS A 147 5.15 -4.58 15.92
N GLY A 148 4.85 -3.72 14.97
CA GLY A 148 3.87 -3.95 13.91
C GLY A 148 2.78 -2.88 13.92
N ILE A 149 1.96 -2.88 12.87
CA ILE A 149 0.76 -2.04 12.75
C ILE A 149 -0.43 -3.00 12.72
N THR A 150 -1.43 -2.80 13.59
CA THR A 150 -2.67 -3.57 13.53
C THR A 150 -3.54 -3.10 12.36
N LYS A 151 -4.51 -3.92 11.98
CA LYS A 151 -5.49 -3.53 10.96
C LYS A 151 -6.26 -2.27 11.38
N GLU A 152 -6.65 -2.22 12.62
CA GLU A 152 -7.38 -1.10 13.22
C GLU A 152 -6.54 0.18 13.15
N ASP A 153 -5.30 0.13 13.63
CA ASP A 153 -4.37 1.27 13.59
C ASP A 153 -4.10 1.76 12.16
N LEU A 154 -4.04 0.83 11.20
CA LEU A 154 -3.87 1.17 9.80
C LEU A 154 -5.10 1.90 9.23
N LEU A 155 -6.30 1.39 9.49
CA LEU A 155 -7.55 1.94 8.96
C LEU A 155 -7.97 3.25 9.61
N GLU A 156 -7.53 3.52 10.84
CA GLU A 156 -7.77 4.79 11.55
C GLU A 156 -6.85 5.94 11.10
N LYS A 157 -5.84 5.66 10.28
CA LYS A 157 -4.93 6.72 9.80
C LYS A 157 -5.67 7.73 8.94
N ASN A 158 -5.49 9.01 9.27
CA ASN A 158 -6.04 10.11 8.50
C ASN A 158 -5.10 10.47 7.34
N LEU A 159 -5.68 10.57 6.15
CA LEU A 159 -5.02 11.04 4.94
C LEU A 159 -5.65 12.34 4.47
N PRO A 160 -4.83 13.31 4.01
CA PRO A 160 -5.35 14.52 3.37
C PRO A 160 -5.85 14.16 1.97
N MET A 161 -7.13 14.40 1.70
CA MET A 161 -7.77 14.02 0.44
C MET A 161 -8.27 15.26 -0.30
N PRO A 162 -7.62 15.64 -1.41
CA PRO A 162 -8.16 16.63 -2.36
C PRO A 162 -9.33 16.08 -3.17
N SER A 163 -9.88 16.89 -4.09
CA SER A 163 -10.82 16.38 -5.10
C SER A 163 -10.19 15.27 -5.94
N VAL A 164 -11.01 14.37 -6.51
CA VAL A 164 -10.51 13.24 -7.31
C VAL A 164 -9.70 13.71 -8.52
N GLU A 165 -10.09 14.84 -9.12
CA GLU A 165 -9.37 15.46 -10.23
C GLU A 165 -7.98 15.95 -9.82
N GLU A 166 -7.85 16.55 -8.64
CA GLU A 166 -6.57 16.99 -8.10
C GLU A 166 -5.70 15.79 -7.70
N GLN A 167 -6.29 14.76 -7.08
CA GLN A 167 -5.61 13.49 -6.78
C GLN A 167 -4.95 12.90 -8.02
N ALA A 168 -5.69 12.82 -9.13
CA ALA A 168 -5.17 12.28 -10.39
C ALA A 168 -3.97 13.10 -10.92
N GLN A 169 -4.04 14.43 -10.86
CA GLN A 169 -2.92 15.29 -11.29
C GLN A 169 -1.69 15.12 -10.40
N ILE A 170 -1.86 15.05 -9.09
CA ILE A 170 -0.77 14.81 -8.14
C ILE A 170 -0.15 13.42 -8.36
N GLY A 171 -0.98 12.39 -8.51
CA GLY A 171 -0.54 11.02 -8.75
C GLY A 171 0.30 10.88 -10.02
N VAL A 172 -0.13 11.52 -11.10
CA VAL A 172 0.63 11.56 -12.37
C VAL A 172 1.96 12.29 -12.20
N LEU A 173 1.97 13.47 -11.55
CA LEU A 173 3.19 14.23 -11.31
C LEU A 173 4.23 13.43 -10.55
N PHE A 174 3.84 12.81 -9.43
CA PHE A 174 4.79 12.03 -8.63
C PHE A 174 5.28 10.78 -9.36
N SER A 175 4.42 10.09 -10.10
CA SER A 175 4.87 8.98 -10.96
C SER A 175 5.90 9.41 -12.00
N GLN A 176 5.75 10.59 -12.58
CA GLN A 176 6.73 11.13 -13.54
C GLN A 176 8.06 11.46 -12.85
N LEU A 177 8.02 12.01 -11.63
CA LEU A 177 9.22 12.29 -10.86
C LEU A 177 9.96 11.00 -10.46
N ASP A 178 9.25 9.96 -10.02
CA ASP A 178 9.85 8.66 -9.70
C ASP A 178 10.56 8.05 -10.92
N ASN A 179 9.91 8.10 -12.10
CA ASN A 179 10.52 7.63 -13.33
C ASN A 179 11.80 8.38 -13.68
N LEU A 180 11.83 9.70 -13.47
CA LEU A 180 13.03 10.52 -13.72
C LEU A 180 14.16 10.17 -12.73
N ILE A 181 13.84 9.94 -11.47
CA ILE A 181 14.82 9.53 -10.44
C ILE A 181 15.43 8.17 -10.80
N THR A 182 14.60 7.20 -11.17
CA THR A 182 15.06 5.86 -11.53
C THR A 182 15.96 5.85 -12.78
N LEU A 183 15.71 6.74 -13.74
CA LEU A 183 16.54 6.86 -14.95
C LEU A 183 17.94 7.45 -14.69
N HIS A 184 18.15 8.05 -13.51
CA HIS A 184 19.43 8.71 -13.16
C HIS A 184 20.22 7.95 -12.08
N GLN A 185 19.73 6.79 -11.64
CA GLN A 185 20.44 5.84 -10.74
C GLN A 185 21.13 4.74 -11.53
#